data_4336cf9328edff2620b82a7e20f93b32
#
_entry.id   4336cf9328edff2620b82a7e20f93b32
#
_cell.length_a   1.000
_cell.length_b   1.000
_cell.length_c   1.000
_cell.angle_alpha   90.00
_cell.angle_beta   90.00
_cell.angle_gamma   90.00
#
_symmetry.space_group_name_H-M   'P 1'
#
loop_
_entity.id
_entity.type
_entity.pdbx_description
1 polymer ?
#
loop_
_entity_poly.entity_id
_entity_poly.type
_entity_poly.pdbx_seq_one_letter_code
_entity_poly.pdbx_strand_id
1 'polypeptide(L)'
;KGMDLLAKRIDEIKLHGVQCGMGGHDLRVVQEIEKPKLPVDFYIKTLHHHKYPTAPKPHELTAAYAEIPGYWCRDPQELVEFMATVEKPWIAFKVMAAGAIEPASAFQYAFKNGADHVLAGMFDYEIAEDAKIACDILSNLERTRPWRS
;
A
#
# COMPACT_ATOMS: atom_id res chain seq x y z
N LYS A 1 -20.86 -13.20 -8.97
CA LYS A 1 -21.69 -12.73 -7.81
C LYS A 1 -20.90 -11.72 -6.91
N GLY A 2 -19.65 -11.99 -6.52
CA GLY A 2 -18.89 -11.07 -5.65
C GLY A 2 -18.50 -9.77 -6.35
N MET A 3 -18.00 -9.85 -7.56
CA MET A 3 -17.57 -8.67 -8.34
C MET A 3 -18.74 -7.79 -8.74
N ASP A 4 -19.90 -8.36 -9.07
CA ASP A 4 -21.12 -7.59 -9.39
C ASP A 4 -21.60 -6.77 -8.18
N LEU A 5 -21.54 -7.37 -6.98
CA LEU A 5 -21.88 -6.67 -5.75
C LEU A 5 -20.88 -5.53 -5.47
N LEU A 6 -19.59 -5.77 -5.70
CA LEU A 6 -18.56 -4.76 -5.52
C LEU A 6 -18.77 -3.58 -6.49
N ALA A 7 -19.00 -3.85 -7.77
CA ALA A 7 -19.30 -2.82 -8.76
C ALA A 7 -20.51 -1.97 -8.32
N LYS A 8 -21.60 -2.63 -7.90
CA LYS A 8 -22.78 -1.93 -7.39
C LYS A 8 -22.47 -1.02 -6.19
N ARG A 9 -21.61 -1.46 -5.26
CA ARG A 9 -21.24 -0.65 -4.10
C ARG A 9 -20.34 0.56 -4.49
N ILE A 10 -19.47 0.38 -5.46
CA ILE A 10 -18.67 1.48 -6.03
C ILE A 10 -19.61 2.53 -6.64
N ASP A 11 -20.57 2.09 -7.44
CA ASP A 11 -21.56 2.99 -8.07
C ASP A 11 -22.39 3.74 -7.00
N GLU A 12 -22.87 3.06 -5.96
CA GLU A 12 -23.58 3.67 -4.84
C GLU A 12 -22.76 4.74 -4.14
N ILE A 13 -21.46 4.50 -3.88
CA ILE A 13 -20.57 5.50 -3.25
C ILE A 13 -20.41 6.71 -4.19
N LYS A 14 -20.19 6.48 -5.48
CA LYS A 14 -19.99 7.55 -6.46
C LYS A 14 -21.21 8.43 -6.69
N LEU A 15 -22.43 7.92 -6.43
CA LEU A 15 -23.65 8.73 -6.45
C LEU A 15 -23.62 9.89 -5.44
N HIS A 16 -22.78 9.81 -4.42
CA HIS A 16 -22.58 10.90 -3.45
C HIS A 16 -21.57 11.97 -3.88
N GLY A 17 -21.02 11.86 -5.10
CA GLY A 17 -20.04 12.82 -5.62
C GLY A 17 -18.68 12.76 -4.94
N VAL A 18 -18.33 11.63 -4.32
CA VAL A 18 -17.05 11.41 -3.64
C VAL A 18 -16.19 10.39 -4.38
N GLN A 19 -14.88 10.46 -4.17
CA GLN A 19 -13.94 9.44 -4.67
C GLN A 19 -14.16 8.11 -3.94
N CYS A 20 -14.04 7.01 -4.67
CA CYS A 20 -14.17 5.65 -4.15
C CYS A 20 -12.87 4.89 -4.32
N GLY A 21 -12.19 4.60 -3.21
CA GLY A 21 -11.00 3.76 -3.19
C GLY A 21 -11.27 2.31 -2.80
N MET A 22 -10.31 1.44 -3.11
CA MET A 22 -10.33 0.07 -2.64
C MET A 22 -9.08 -0.24 -1.83
N GLY A 23 -9.27 -0.85 -0.64
CA GLY A 23 -8.19 -1.21 0.26
C GLY A 23 -8.06 -2.71 0.49
N GLY A 24 -6.84 -3.19 0.72
CA GLY A 24 -6.58 -4.57 1.07
C GLY A 24 -5.12 -4.89 1.38
N HIS A 25 -4.94 -6.03 2.07
CA HIS A 25 -3.61 -6.55 2.36
C HIS A 25 -3.12 -7.48 1.25
N ASP A 26 -4.02 -8.25 0.66
CA ASP A 26 -3.72 -9.20 -0.40
C ASP A 26 -3.66 -8.51 -1.76
N LEU A 27 -2.58 -8.75 -2.52
CA LEU A 27 -2.40 -8.18 -3.85
C LEU A 27 -3.50 -8.61 -4.82
N ARG A 28 -4.04 -9.83 -4.64
CA ARG A 28 -5.11 -10.34 -5.49
C ARG A 28 -6.37 -9.47 -5.49
N VAL A 29 -6.62 -8.74 -4.40
CA VAL A 29 -7.75 -7.79 -4.35
C VAL A 29 -7.59 -6.72 -5.43
N VAL A 30 -6.42 -6.14 -5.57
CA VAL A 30 -6.14 -5.14 -6.62
C VAL A 30 -6.18 -5.78 -8.01
N GLN A 31 -5.54 -6.94 -8.16
CA GLN A 31 -5.50 -7.68 -9.43
C GLN A 31 -6.90 -8.01 -9.94
N GLU A 32 -7.78 -8.50 -9.07
CA GLU A 32 -9.16 -8.86 -9.44
C GLU A 32 -10.03 -7.62 -9.77
N ILE A 33 -9.71 -6.45 -9.22
CA ILE A 33 -10.40 -5.19 -9.53
C ILE A 33 -9.90 -4.60 -10.85
N GLU A 34 -8.60 -4.69 -11.13
CA GLU A 34 -8.00 -4.18 -12.37
C GLU A 34 -8.40 -4.99 -13.61
N LYS A 35 -8.61 -6.32 -13.49
CA LYS A 35 -9.04 -7.17 -14.62
C LYS A 35 -10.30 -6.66 -15.33
N PRO A 36 -11.44 -6.45 -14.65
CA PRO A 36 -12.65 -5.88 -15.23
C PRO A 36 -12.63 -4.35 -15.29
N LYS A 37 -11.54 -3.70 -14.87
CA LYS A 37 -11.39 -2.24 -14.81
C LYS A 37 -12.52 -1.56 -14.02
N LEU A 38 -12.82 -2.06 -12.83
CA LEU A 38 -13.82 -1.42 -11.97
C LEU A 38 -13.45 0.06 -11.71
N PRO A 39 -14.45 0.95 -11.65
CA PRO A 39 -14.25 2.40 -11.61
C PRO A 39 -13.87 2.91 -10.21
N VAL A 40 -12.89 2.29 -9.56
CA VAL A 40 -12.27 2.83 -8.34
C VAL A 40 -11.30 3.95 -8.71
N ASP A 41 -11.17 4.94 -7.86
CA ASP A 41 -10.35 6.13 -8.10
C ASP A 41 -8.93 5.97 -7.57
N PHE A 42 -8.72 5.17 -6.51
CA PHE A 42 -7.41 4.92 -5.90
C PHE A 42 -7.37 3.57 -5.17
N TYR A 43 -6.16 3.16 -4.81
CA TYR A 43 -5.92 1.98 -3.98
C TYR A 43 -5.27 2.32 -2.65
N ILE A 44 -5.69 1.65 -1.57
CA ILE A 44 -4.96 1.60 -0.30
C ILE A 44 -4.40 0.19 -0.16
N LYS A 45 -3.10 0.02 -0.33
CA LYS A 45 -2.47 -1.30 -0.35
C LYS A 45 -1.29 -1.38 0.59
N THR A 46 -1.28 -2.40 1.44
CA THR A 46 -0.15 -2.68 2.34
C THR A 46 1.15 -2.78 1.57
N LEU A 47 2.18 -2.08 2.04
CA LEU A 47 3.55 -2.21 1.55
C LEU A 47 4.54 -2.04 2.69
N HIS A 48 5.41 -3.01 2.89
CA HIS A 48 6.62 -2.88 3.68
C HIS A 48 7.66 -3.91 3.24
N HIS A 49 8.94 -3.61 3.43
CA HIS A 49 10.01 -4.58 3.18
C HIS A 49 10.10 -5.64 4.29
N HIS A 50 10.91 -6.69 4.06
CA HIS A 50 11.15 -7.75 5.05
C HIS A 50 12.51 -7.63 5.75
N LYS A 51 13.13 -6.46 5.71
CA LYS A 51 14.45 -6.22 6.33
C LYS A 51 14.28 -5.64 7.73
N TYR A 52 13.66 -6.41 8.62
CA TYR A 52 13.51 -6.06 10.04
C TYR A 52 13.57 -7.34 10.90
N PRO A 53 13.96 -7.25 12.20
CA PRO A 53 14.29 -8.43 13.01
C PRO A 53 13.17 -9.46 13.14
N THR A 54 11.93 -9.01 13.19
CA THR A 54 10.73 -9.87 13.31
C THR A 54 10.06 -10.18 11.97
N ALA A 55 10.74 -9.91 10.86
CA ALA A 55 10.21 -10.23 9.55
C ALA A 55 10.03 -11.74 9.37
N PRO A 56 9.00 -12.18 8.62
CA PRO A 56 8.78 -13.60 8.37
C PRO A 56 9.95 -14.18 7.58
N LYS A 57 10.30 -15.42 7.91
CA LYS A 57 11.33 -16.16 7.17
C LYS A 57 10.72 -16.77 5.90
N PRO A 58 11.51 -17.02 4.86
CA PRO A 58 11.00 -17.58 3.59
C PRO A 58 10.17 -18.86 3.76
N HIS A 59 10.52 -19.72 4.72
CA HIS A 59 9.80 -20.97 4.96
C HIS A 59 8.45 -20.79 5.68
N GLU A 60 8.20 -19.62 6.25
CA GLU A 60 6.95 -19.24 6.91
C GLU A 60 5.93 -18.67 5.90
N LEU A 61 6.38 -18.32 4.70
CA LEU A 61 5.56 -17.75 3.61
C LEU A 61 4.94 -18.82 2.72
N THR A 62 4.56 -19.96 3.28
CA THR A 62 4.18 -21.16 2.53
C THR A 62 2.77 -21.16 1.97
N ALA A 63 1.88 -20.30 2.47
CA ALA A 63 0.49 -20.21 2.01
C ALA A 63 0.11 -18.79 1.63
N ALA A 64 -0.82 -18.66 0.68
CA ALA A 64 -1.31 -17.37 0.19
C ALA A 64 -1.93 -16.49 1.29
N TYR A 65 -2.38 -17.10 2.37
CA TYR A 65 -3.03 -16.47 3.53
C TYR A 65 -2.33 -16.79 4.86
N ALA A 66 -1.07 -17.25 4.82
CA ALA A 66 -0.30 -17.42 6.04
C ALA A 66 -0.02 -16.02 6.62
N GLU A 67 -1.00 -15.46 7.31
CA GLU A 67 -0.85 -14.26 8.09
C GLU A 67 -0.18 -14.63 9.40
N ILE A 68 1.12 -14.42 9.47
CA ILE A 68 1.82 -14.42 10.75
C ILE A 68 1.41 -13.14 11.46
N PRO A 69 1.08 -13.16 12.76
CA PRO A 69 0.75 -11.97 13.51
C PRO A 69 1.77 -10.85 13.29
N GLY A 70 1.30 -9.67 12.85
CA GLY A 70 2.16 -8.54 12.52
C GLY A 70 2.73 -8.53 11.11
N TYR A 71 2.39 -9.52 10.28
CA TYR A 71 2.83 -9.61 8.89
C TYR A 71 1.67 -9.37 7.92
N TRP A 72 1.82 -8.40 7.00
CA TRP A 72 0.73 -8.00 6.09
C TRP A 72 1.15 -7.86 4.63
N CYS A 73 2.44 -7.82 4.32
CA CYS A 73 2.94 -7.76 2.94
C CYS A 73 3.70 -9.04 2.63
N ARG A 74 3.04 -9.98 1.97
CA ARG A 74 3.59 -11.30 1.68
C ARG A 74 4.79 -11.25 0.75
N ASP A 75 4.64 -10.59 -0.39
CA ASP A 75 5.67 -10.44 -1.41
C ASP A 75 5.74 -8.97 -1.85
N PRO A 76 6.66 -8.20 -1.24
CA PRO A 76 6.82 -6.80 -1.58
C PRO A 76 7.29 -6.58 -3.02
N GLN A 77 8.07 -7.50 -3.58
CA GLN A 77 8.60 -7.37 -4.93
C GLN A 77 7.50 -7.59 -5.97
N GLU A 78 6.73 -8.68 -5.86
CA GLU A 78 5.57 -8.93 -6.71
C GLU A 78 4.58 -7.76 -6.67
N LEU A 79 4.35 -7.22 -5.47
CA LEU A 79 3.48 -6.07 -5.29
C LEU A 79 3.99 -4.83 -6.05
N VAL A 80 5.26 -4.49 -5.90
CA VAL A 80 5.86 -3.32 -6.56
C VAL A 80 5.80 -3.46 -8.08
N GLU A 81 6.15 -4.64 -8.61
CA GLU A 81 6.09 -4.92 -10.03
C GLU A 81 4.66 -4.80 -10.59
N PHE A 82 3.68 -5.34 -9.88
CA PHE A 82 2.29 -5.19 -10.29
C PHE A 82 1.80 -3.74 -10.22
N MET A 83 2.05 -3.05 -9.09
CA MET A 83 1.62 -1.66 -8.91
C MET A 83 2.30 -0.68 -9.88
N ALA A 84 3.45 -1.03 -10.44
CA ALA A 84 4.08 -0.25 -11.50
C ALA A 84 3.21 -0.18 -12.78
N THR A 85 2.35 -1.17 -13.01
CA THR A 85 1.44 -1.24 -14.16
C THR A 85 0.09 -0.54 -13.89
N VAL A 86 -0.23 -0.22 -12.64
CA VAL A 86 -1.49 0.40 -12.24
C VAL A 86 -1.42 1.90 -12.44
N GLU A 87 -2.39 2.48 -13.16
CA GLU A 87 -2.42 3.92 -13.46
C GLU A 87 -3.11 4.77 -12.39
N LYS A 88 -3.82 4.13 -11.46
CA LYS A 88 -4.52 4.82 -10.36
C LYS A 88 -3.56 5.18 -9.22
N PRO A 89 -3.85 6.23 -8.46
CA PRO A 89 -3.10 6.57 -7.25
C PRO A 89 -3.04 5.41 -6.26
N TRP A 90 -1.90 5.26 -5.62
CA TRP A 90 -1.64 4.24 -4.61
C TRP A 90 -1.21 4.84 -3.28
N ILE A 91 -2.02 4.61 -2.26
CA ILE A 91 -1.70 4.93 -0.87
C ILE A 91 -1.11 3.67 -0.23
N ALA A 92 0.20 3.68 0.05
CA ALA A 92 0.82 2.61 0.81
C ALA A 92 0.48 2.76 2.30
N PHE A 93 0.02 1.69 2.93
CA PHE A 93 -0.25 1.69 4.36
C PHE A 93 0.41 0.51 5.08
N LYS A 94 0.44 0.56 6.41
CA LYS A 94 1.20 -0.36 7.27
C LYS A 94 2.69 -0.40 6.94
N VAL A 95 3.21 0.70 6.43
CA VAL A 95 4.60 0.79 5.92
C VAL A 95 5.64 0.53 6.99
N MET A 96 5.35 0.85 8.25
CA MET A 96 6.23 0.62 9.39
C MET A 96 6.07 -0.77 10.04
N ALA A 97 5.26 -1.68 9.47
CA ALA A 97 5.04 -3.04 9.98
C ALA A 97 4.75 -3.07 11.50
N ALA A 98 3.77 -2.25 11.94
CA ALA A 98 3.40 -2.06 13.35
C ALA A 98 4.55 -1.55 14.25
N GLY A 99 5.41 -0.67 13.72
CA GLY A 99 6.54 -0.10 14.43
C GLY A 99 7.83 -0.94 14.40
N ALA A 100 7.82 -2.05 13.66
CA ALA A 100 9.01 -2.89 13.49
C ALA A 100 10.03 -2.30 12.47
N ILE A 101 9.61 -1.32 11.69
CA ILE A 101 10.43 -0.61 10.71
C ILE A 101 10.44 0.87 11.08
N GLU A 102 11.63 1.44 11.20
CA GLU A 102 11.81 2.87 11.46
C GLU A 102 11.20 3.74 10.35
N PRO A 103 10.60 4.91 10.69
CA PRO A 103 9.90 5.78 9.73
C PRO A 103 10.74 6.12 8.50
N ALA A 104 12.02 6.49 8.67
CA ALA A 104 12.89 6.82 7.55
C ALA A 104 13.06 5.67 6.55
N SER A 105 13.25 4.45 7.04
CA SER A 105 13.37 3.25 6.21
C SER A 105 12.04 2.90 5.52
N ALA A 106 10.94 2.99 6.26
CA ALA A 106 9.60 2.69 5.77
C ALA A 106 9.17 3.65 4.65
N PHE A 107 9.30 4.96 4.87
CA PHE A 107 8.88 5.99 3.91
C PHE A 107 9.79 5.99 2.67
N GLN A 108 11.11 5.87 2.87
CA GLN A 108 12.06 5.73 1.76
C GLN A 108 11.67 4.53 0.88
N TYR A 109 11.40 3.38 1.48
CA TYR A 109 11.01 2.18 0.75
C TYR A 109 9.70 2.37 -0.01
N ALA A 110 8.66 2.90 0.63
CA ALA A 110 7.36 3.08 0.04
C ALA A 110 7.41 4.03 -1.16
N PHE A 111 7.95 5.22 -1.00
CA PHE A 111 7.99 6.23 -2.06
C PHE A 111 8.93 5.82 -3.21
N LYS A 112 10.11 5.28 -2.92
CA LYS A 112 11.03 4.79 -3.95
C LYS A 112 10.39 3.73 -4.84
N ASN A 113 9.60 2.84 -4.25
CA ASN A 113 8.92 1.76 -4.95
C ASN A 113 7.56 2.15 -5.55
N GLY A 114 7.26 3.44 -5.62
CA GLY A 114 6.20 3.95 -6.45
C GLY A 114 4.88 4.26 -5.74
N ALA A 115 4.79 4.18 -4.41
CA ALA A 115 3.62 4.68 -3.69
C ALA A 115 3.47 6.20 -3.93
N ASP A 116 2.26 6.64 -4.20
CA ASP A 116 1.98 8.07 -4.43
C ASP A 116 1.74 8.78 -3.10
N HIS A 117 1.20 8.07 -2.13
CA HIS A 117 0.95 8.53 -0.77
C HIS A 117 1.32 7.45 0.24
N VAL A 118 1.58 7.87 1.46
CA VAL A 118 1.80 6.97 2.60
C VAL A 118 0.78 7.28 3.69
N LEU A 119 0.19 6.24 4.26
CA LEU A 119 -0.65 6.32 5.45
C LEU A 119 0.07 5.57 6.57
N ALA A 120 0.50 6.30 7.59
CA ALA A 120 1.20 5.77 8.75
C ALA A 120 0.47 6.12 10.05
N GLY A 121 0.38 5.15 10.96
CA GLY A 121 -0.02 5.42 12.34
C GLY A 121 1.19 5.92 13.11
N MET A 122 1.02 6.98 13.89
CA MET A 122 2.07 7.58 14.72
C MET A 122 1.45 8.15 15.99
N PHE A 123 2.25 8.36 17.02
CA PHE A 123 1.82 9.12 18.17
C PHE A 123 1.84 10.62 17.87
N ASP A 124 1.05 11.39 18.57
CA ASP A 124 0.91 12.82 18.37
C ASP A 124 2.24 13.59 18.50
N TYR A 125 3.10 13.16 19.41
CA TYR A 125 4.44 13.73 19.59
C TYR A 125 5.46 13.38 18.49
N GLU A 126 5.18 12.37 17.64
CA GLU A 126 6.03 11.94 16.52
C GLU A 126 5.65 12.62 15.19
N ILE A 127 4.44 13.16 15.08
CA ILE A 127 3.90 13.67 13.81
C ILE A 127 4.84 14.66 13.11
N ALA A 128 5.39 15.62 13.85
CA ALA A 128 6.25 16.65 13.29
C ALA A 128 7.56 16.08 12.74
N GLU A 129 8.16 15.12 13.44
CA GLU A 129 9.38 14.45 13.03
C GLU A 129 9.17 13.55 11.83
N ASP A 130 8.13 12.71 11.88
CA ASP A 130 7.78 11.80 10.79
C ASP A 130 7.41 12.56 9.51
N ALA A 131 6.65 13.65 9.62
CA ALA A 131 6.35 14.52 8.49
C ALA A 131 7.61 15.14 7.88
N LYS A 132 8.55 15.59 8.72
CA LYS A 132 9.84 16.11 8.26
C LYS A 132 10.65 15.04 7.53
N ILE A 133 10.74 13.84 8.08
CA ILE A 133 11.42 12.69 7.45
C ILE A 133 10.80 12.42 6.06
N ALA A 134 9.48 12.39 5.96
CA ALA A 134 8.79 12.18 4.68
C ALA A 134 9.12 13.28 3.65
N CYS A 135 9.09 14.56 4.06
CA CYS A 135 9.43 15.69 3.21
C CYS A 135 10.91 15.67 2.74
N ASP A 136 11.83 15.35 3.64
CA ASP A 136 13.26 15.26 3.31
C ASP A 136 13.51 14.14 2.29
N ILE A 137 12.84 12.99 2.44
CA ILE A 137 12.90 11.89 1.47
C ILE A 137 12.36 12.33 0.12
N LEU A 138 11.17 12.92 0.08
CA LEU A 138 10.51 13.34 -1.16
C LEU A 138 11.32 14.39 -1.94
N SER A 139 12.07 15.25 -1.25
CA SER A 139 12.91 16.28 -1.86
C SER A 139 14.10 15.72 -2.67
N ASN A 140 14.54 14.49 -2.38
CA ASN A 140 15.71 13.85 -2.98
C ASN A 140 15.40 12.50 -3.63
N LEU A 141 14.12 12.24 -3.93
CA LEU A 141 13.65 10.91 -4.30
C LEU A 141 13.77 10.66 -5.81
N GLU A 142 14.47 9.59 -6.17
CA GLU A 142 14.35 8.96 -7.48
C GLU A 142 13.31 7.83 -7.41
N ARG A 143 12.24 7.94 -8.19
CA ARG A 143 11.13 6.98 -8.20
C ARG A 143 11.22 5.99 -9.34
N THR A 144 10.75 4.77 -9.10
CA THR A 144 10.61 3.72 -10.11
C THR A 144 9.32 3.84 -10.92
N ARG A 145 8.35 4.61 -10.42
CA ARG A 145 7.02 4.81 -11.04
C ARG A 145 6.69 6.30 -11.09
N PRO A 146 6.11 6.83 -12.18
CA PRO A 146 5.60 8.20 -12.22
C PRO A 146 4.55 8.45 -11.13
N TRP A 147 4.47 9.68 -10.64
CA TRP A 147 3.38 10.09 -9.75
C TRP A 147 2.02 9.92 -10.42
N ARG A 148 1.03 9.47 -9.65
CA ARG A 148 -0.37 9.42 -10.04
C ARG A 148 -1.21 10.27 -9.07
N SER A 149 -2.26 10.91 -9.58
CA SER A 149 -3.17 11.77 -8.83
C SER A 149 -4.62 11.59 -9.31
#